data_d2fb4869bc39e2928e47fecea8d01a5e
#
_entry.id   d2fb4869bc39e2928e47fecea8d01a5e
#
_cell.length_a   1.000
_cell.length_b   1.000
_cell.length_c   1.000
_cell.angle_alpha   90.00
_cell.angle_beta   90.00
_cell.angle_gamma   90.00
#
_symmetry.space_group_name_H-M   'P 1'
#
loop_
_entity.id
_entity.type
_entity.pdbx_description
1 polymer ?
#
loop_
_entity_poly.entity_id
_entity_poly.type
_entity_poly.pdbx_seq_one_letter_code
_entity_poly.pdbx_strand_id
1 'polypeptide(L)'
;MKAKKLLALAGVSVAGAFLLAACGGGSSNQATYSFVYSADPNTLDYIAATRTTTSDVTSNLVDGLLENDRYGNFVPSLAEDWTVSEDGLTYTYKLRKDAKWYTSEGEEYGAV
;
A
#
# COMPACT_ATOMS: atom_id res chain seq x y z
N MET A 1 28.43 33.59 45.07
CA MET A 1 27.57 32.39 45.09
C MET A 1 26.47 32.36 44.01
N LYS A 2 26.06 33.45 43.39
CA LYS A 2 24.99 33.49 42.38
C LYS A 2 25.45 33.01 40.97
N ALA A 3 26.67 33.23 40.57
CA ALA A 3 27.23 32.85 39.27
C ALA A 3 27.35 31.33 39.07
N LYS A 4 27.73 30.58 40.12
CA LYS A 4 27.88 29.09 40.06
C LYS A 4 26.51 28.37 39.90
N LYS A 5 25.44 28.92 40.43
CA LYS A 5 24.07 28.40 40.26
C LYS A 5 23.49 28.68 38.87
N LEU A 6 23.84 29.78 38.24
CA LEU A 6 23.44 30.10 36.87
C LEU A 6 24.13 29.19 35.84
N LEU A 7 25.40 28.86 36.06
CA LEU A 7 26.14 27.93 35.19
C LEU A 7 25.57 26.48 35.27
N ALA A 8 25.11 26.06 36.45
CA ALA A 8 24.50 24.73 36.60
C ALA A 8 23.14 24.63 35.90
N LEU A 9 22.31 25.70 35.91
CA LEU A 9 21.04 25.72 35.19
C LEU A 9 21.24 25.76 33.67
N ALA A 10 22.23 26.48 33.17
CA ALA A 10 22.54 26.52 31.75
C ALA A 10 23.04 25.19 31.21
N GLY A 11 23.82 24.42 32.01
CA GLY A 11 24.30 23.10 31.63
C GLY A 11 23.18 22.06 31.50
N VAL A 12 22.17 22.10 32.36
CA VAL A 12 21.03 21.19 32.31
C VAL A 12 20.13 21.47 31.11
N SER A 13 19.93 22.74 30.76
CA SER A 13 19.09 23.10 29.60
C SER A 13 19.74 22.74 28.27
N VAL A 14 21.06 22.79 28.13
CA VAL A 14 21.76 22.40 26.93
C VAL A 14 21.78 20.85 26.77
N ALA A 15 21.96 20.11 27.84
CA ALA A 15 21.90 18.64 27.81
C ALA A 15 20.49 18.12 27.47
N GLY A 16 19.43 18.79 27.96
CA GLY A 16 18.03 18.48 27.60
C GLY A 16 17.70 18.70 26.14
N ALA A 17 18.26 19.74 25.52
CA ALA A 17 18.05 20.03 24.08
C ALA A 17 18.68 18.98 23.17
N PHE A 18 19.81 18.40 23.54
CA PHE A 18 20.45 17.33 22.76
C PHE A 18 19.70 16.01 22.82
N LEU A 19 19.00 15.71 23.90
CA LEU A 19 18.22 14.48 24.00
C LEU A 19 16.91 14.52 23.16
N LEU A 20 16.36 15.69 22.95
CA LEU A 20 15.17 15.86 22.06
C LEU A 20 15.53 15.80 20.57
N ALA A 21 16.74 16.14 20.18
CA ALA A 21 17.20 16.04 18.80
C ALA A 21 17.48 14.60 18.35
N ALA A 22 17.71 13.67 19.27
CA ALA A 22 17.96 12.28 18.94
C ALA A 22 16.70 11.48 18.50
N CYS A 23 15.48 12.02 18.71
CA CYS A 23 14.24 11.44 18.22
C CYS A 23 13.77 12.04 16.87
N GLY A 24 14.49 12.99 16.31
CA GLY A 24 14.26 13.55 14.98
C GLY A 24 14.89 12.66 13.91
N GLY A 25 14.47 11.41 13.82
CA GLY A 25 14.83 10.53 12.70
C GLY A 25 14.42 11.19 11.38
N GLY A 26 15.34 11.24 10.42
CA GLY A 26 15.20 11.90 9.15
C GLY A 26 13.84 11.65 8.50
N SER A 27 13.15 12.72 8.21
CA SER A 27 11.95 12.72 7.36
C SER A 27 12.38 12.35 5.94
N SER A 28 12.42 11.05 5.63
CA SER A 28 12.26 10.63 4.26
C SER A 28 10.80 10.92 3.89
N ASN A 29 10.57 11.76 2.89
CA ASN A 29 9.22 12.02 2.35
C ASN A 29 8.59 10.79 1.65
N GLN A 30 9.08 9.57 1.94
CA GLN A 30 8.50 8.34 1.47
C GLN A 30 7.44 7.87 2.47
N ALA A 31 6.20 7.88 2.02
CA ALA A 31 5.12 7.21 2.73
C ALA A 31 5.42 5.71 2.78
N THR A 32 5.57 5.16 3.98
CA THR A 32 5.80 3.72 4.18
C THR A 32 4.52 3.07 4.67
N TYR A 33 4.04 2.08 3.95
CA TYR A 33 2.97 1.20 4.37
C TYR A 33 3.55 -0.11 4.86
N SER A 34 3.14 -0.57 6.04
CA SER A 34 3.60 -1.81 6.62
C SER A 34 2.40 -2.68 7.02
N PHE A 35 2.43 -3.94 6.66
CA PHE A 35 1.43 -4.92 7.07
C PHE A 35 2.09 -6.23 7.45
N VAL A 36 1.36 -7.07 8.18
CA VAL A 36 1.82 -8.38 8.63
C VAL A 36 0.97 -9.45 7.96
N TYR A 37 1.61 -10.46 7.41
CA TYR A 37 0.95 -11.64 6.85
C TYR A 37 1.43 -12.91 7.57
N SER A 38 0.65 -13.98 7.48
CA SER A 38 0.85 -15.19 8.31
C SER A 38 2.03 -16.05 7.87
N ALA A 39 2.40 -16.02 6.59
CA ALA A 39 3.53 -16.76 6.03
C ALA A 39 3.91 -16.18 4.66
N ASP A 40 5.16 -16.44 4.23
CA ASP A 40 5.60 -16.06 2.89
C ASP A 40 4.78 -16.77 1.79
N PRO A 41 4.46 -16.07 0.69
CA PRO A 41 3.85 -16.69 -0.47
C PRO A 41 4.83 -17.72 -1.09
N ASN A 42 4.31 -18.87 -1.48
CA ASN A 42 5.13 -19.91 -2.13
C ASN A 42 5.38 -19.62 -3.63
N THR A 43 4.58 -18.75 -4.21
CA THR A 43 4.69 -18.26 -5.60
C THR A 43 3.97 -16.92 -5.71
N LEU A 44 4.34 -16.12 -6.67
CA LEU A 44 3.59 -14.91 -7.10
C LEU A 44 2.80 -15.13 -8.38
N ASP A 45 2.81 -16.34 -8.93
CA ASP A 45 1.93 -16.73 -10.01
C ASP A 45 0.49 -16.88 -9.47
N TYR A 46 -0.31 -15.83 -9.67
CA TYR A 46 -1.68 -15.76 -9.15
C TYR A 46 -2.64 -16.76 -9.82
N ILE A 47 -2.29 -17.29 -11.01
CA ILE A 47 -3.09 -18.31 -11.73
C ILE A 47 -2.88 -19.69 -11.09
N ALA A 48 -1.66 -20.01 -10.69
CA ALA A 48 -1.30 -21.28 -10.08
C ALA A 48 -1.40 -21.29 -8.55
N ALA A 49 -1.63 -20.13 -7.94
CA ALA A 49 -1.67 -19.98 -6.49
C ALA A 49 -2.92 -20.61 -5.87
N THR A 50 -2.72 -21.40 -4.80
CA THR A 50 -3.79 -22.05 -4.05
C THR A 50 -3.87 -21.59 -2.59
N ARG A 51 -3.00 -20.64 -2.18
CA ARG A 51 -2.90 -20.17 -0.80
C ARG A 51 -3.36 -18.72 -0.65
N THR A 52 -4.08 -18.44 0.42
CA THR A 52 -4.51 -17.08 0.78
C THR A 52 -3.34 -16.10 0.94
N THR A 53 -2.18 -16.58 1.47
CA THR A 53 -0.97 -15.75 1.61
C THR A 53 -0.43 -15.26 0.27
N THR A 54 -0.58 -16.00 -0.81
CA THR A 54 -0.27 -15.52 -2.16
C THR A 54 -1.30 -14.49 -2.62
N SER A 55 -2.60 -14.76 -2.40
CA SER A 55 -3.67 -13.82 -2.78
C SER A 55 -3.53 -12.48 -2.07
N ASP A 56 -3.14 -12.46 -0.79
CA ASP A 56 -2.91 -11.23 -0.02
C ASP A 56 -1.83 -10.33 -0.64
N VAL A 57 -0.83 -10.92 -1.29
CA VAL A 57 0.22 -10.18 -1.99
C VAL A 57 -0.18 -9.85 -3.41
N THR A 58 -0.68 -10.83 -4.19
CA THR A 58 -0.95 -10.66 -5.62
C THR A 58 -2.15 -9.76 -5.90
N SER A 59 -3.11 -9.63 -4.97
CA SER A 59 -4.20 -8.65 -5.06
C SER A 59 -3.73 -7.19 -5.09
N ASN A 60 -2.47 -6.92 -4.75
CA ASN A 60 -1.85 -5.60 -4.88
C ASN A 60 -1.02 -5.46 -6.18
N LEU A 61 -0.93 -6.50 -6.99
CA LEU A 61 -0.10 -6.54 -8.19
C LEU A 61 -0.94 -6.70 -9.46
N VAL A 62 -2.11 -7.31 -9.36
CA VAL A 62 -2.97 -7.65 -10.52
C VAL A 62 -4.40 -7.29 -10.20
N ASP A 63 -4.98 -6.44 -11.03
CA ASP A 63 -6.38 -6.03 -10.91
C ASP A 63 -7.32 -7.11 -11.47
N GLY A 64 -8.50 -7.25 -10.83
CA GLY A 64 -9.62 -8.01 -11.35
C GLY A 64 -10.51 -7.17 -12.29
N LEU A 65 -11.58 -7.79 -12.81
CA LEU A 65 -12.62 -7.03 -13.53
C LEU A 65 -13.27 -5.98 -12.62
N LEU A 66 -13.53 -6.37 -11.36
CA LEU A 66 -14.09 -5.54 -10.30
C LEU A 66 -13.21 -5.67 -9.05
N GLU A 67 -13.22 -4.64 -8.23
CA GLU A 67 -12.60 -4.61 -6.92
C GLU A 67 -13.64 -4.52 -5.80
N ASN A 68 -13.21 -4.62 -4.56
CA ASN A 68 -14.04 -4.38 -3.39
C ASN A 68 -13.63 -3.09 -2.69
N ASP A 69 -14.62 -2.26 -2.37
CA ASP A 69 -14.39 -1.15 -1.47
C ASP A 69 -14.20 -1.63 -0.01
N ARG A 70 -13.90 -0.70 0.90
CA ARG A 70 -13.73 -1.01 2.33
C ARG A 70 -14.98 -1.58 3.02
N TYR A 71 -16.13 -1.57 2.36
CA TYR A 71 -17.39 -2.11 2.88
C TYR A 71 -17.77 -3.44 2.22
N GLY A 72 -16.95 -3.92 1.26
CA GLY A 72 -17.20 -5.15 0.51
C GLY A 72 -18.13 -4.99 -0.70
N ASN A 73 -18.45 -3.76 -1.12
CA ASN A 73 -19.21 -3.54 -2.33
C ASN A 73 -18.30 -3.64 -3.55
N PHE A 74 -18.83 -4.21 -4.64
CA PHE A 74 -18.12 -4.21 -5.92
C PHE A 74 -18.03 -2.79 -6.50
N VAL A 75 -16.81 -2.44 -6.92
CA VAL A 75 -16.49 -1.18 -7.58
C VAL A 75 -15.74 -1.43 -8.89
N PRO A 76 -15.80 -0.53 -9.88
CA PRO A 76 -15.06 -0.65 -11.12
C PRO A 76 -13.55 -0.81 -10.90
N SER A 77 -12.92 -1.72 -11.68
CA SER A 77 -11.47 -1.88 -11.79
C SER A 77 -11.06 -1.98 -13.26
N LEU A 78 -10.67 -3.15 -13.79
CA LEU A 78 -10.44 -3.31 -15.24
C LEU A 78 -11.73 -3.14 -16.06
N ALA A 79 -12.90 -3.49 -15.50
CA ALA A 79 -14.17 -3.11 -16.05
C ALA A 79 -14.58 -1.73 -15.49
N GLU A 80 -14.90 -0.79 -16.36
CA GLU A 80 -15.43 0.53 -16.01
C GLU A 80 -16.93 0.51 -15.67
N ASP A 81 -17.63 -0.54 -16.16
CA ASP A 81 -19.07 -0.73 -15.94
C ASP A 81 -19.44 -2.20 -16.16
N TRP A 82 -20.58 -2.65 -15.61
CA TRP A 82 -21.13 -3.99 -15.85
C TRP A 82 -22.66 -4.00 -15.74
N THR A 83 -23.27 -4.98 -16.40
CA THR A 83 -24.70 -5.25 -16.32
C THR A 83 -24.96 -6.73 -16.14
N VAL A 84 -26.09 -7.06 -15.53
CA VAL A 84 -26.58 -8.43 -15.37
C VAL A 84 -27.95 -8.50 -16.01
N SER A 85 -28.19 -9.54 -16.82
CA SER A 85 -29.51 -9.78 -17.41
C SER A 85 -30.59 -10.05 -16.35
N GLU A 86 -31.86 -9.85 -16.70
CA GLU A 86 -32.99 -10.04 -15.77
C GLU A 86 -33.06 -11.47 -15.21
N ASP A 87 -32.68 -12.46 -16.00
CA ASP A 87 -32.61 -13.86 -15.59
C ASP A 87 -31.38 -14.24 -14.76
N GLY A 88 -30.43 -13.30 -14.57
CA GLY A 88 -29.20 -13.52 -13.82
C GLY A 88 -28.16 -14.41 -14.50
N LEU A 89 -28.34 -14.80 -15.76
CA LEU A 89 -27.48 -15.76 -16.44
C LEU A 89 -26.40 -15.12 -17.31
N THR A 90 -26.57 -13.84 -17.68
CA THR A 90 -25.60 -13.14 -18.53
C THR A 90 -25.03 -11.94 -17.79
N TYR A 91 -23.69 -11.89 -17.70
CA TYR A 91 -22.92 -10.79 -17.15
C TYR A 91 -22.14 -10.13 -18.27
N THR A 92 -22.35 -8.85 -18.49
CA THR A 92 -21.63 -8.08 -19.50
C THR A 92 -20.75 -7.05 -18.82
N TYR A 93 -19.45 -7.09 -19.10
CA TYR A 93 -18.46 -6.17 -18.58
C TYR A 93 -17.94 -5.25 -19.68
N LYS A 94 -17.92 -3.96 -19.42
CA LYS A 94 -17.33 -2.96 -20.31
C LYS A 94 -15.91 -2.68 -19.84
N LEU A 95 -14.92 -3.20 -20.57
CA LEU A 95 -13.52 -3.03 -20.20
C LEU A 95 -13.03 -1.61 -20.53
N ARG A 96 -12.16 -1.07 -19.67
CA ARG A 96 -11.46 0.18 -19.94
C ARG A 96 -10.42 -0.02 -21.05
N LYS A 97 -10.15 1.04 -21.82
CA LYS A 97 -9.25 0.98 -22.97
C LYS A 97 -7.82 1.41 -22.65
N ASP A 98 -7.60 1.91 -21.43
CA ASP A 98 -6.34 2.49 -20.97
C ASP A 98 -5.59 1.59 -19.99
N ALA A 99 -6.09 0.36 -19.76
CA ALA A 99 -5.42 -0.63 -18.91
C ALA A 99 -4.13 -1.13 -19.58
N LYS A 100 -3.05 -1.18 -18.80
CA LYS A 100 -1.72 -1.54 -19.28
C LYS A 100 -1.00 -2.43 -18.27
N TRP A 101 -0.13 -3.28 -18.81
CA TRP A 101 0.84 -4.01 -18.01
C TRP A 101 2.09 -3.15 -17.77
N TYR A 102 2.65 -3.29 -16.57
CA TYR A 102 3.88 -2.62 -16.17
C TYR A 102 4.91 -3.63 -15.70
N THR A 103 6.19 -3.33 -15.95
CA THR A 103 7.32 -4.09 -15.40
C THR A 103 7.52 -3.78 -13.91
N SER A 104 8.39 -4.55 -13.25
CA SER A 104 8.80 -4.30 -11.87
C SER A 104 9.52 -2.95 -11.69
N GLU A 105 10.08 -2.40 -12.75
CA GLU A 105 10.73 -1.09 -12.81
C GLU A 105 9.74 0.05 -13.07
N GLY A 106 8.45 -0.28 -13.29
CA GLY A 106 7.39 0.69 -13.56
C GLY A 106 7.32 1.15 -15.02
N GLU A 107 7.97 0.42 -15.93
CA GLU A 107 7.90 0.70 -17.36
C GLU A 107 6.66 0.06 -17.98
N GLU A 108 6.00 0.76 -18.91
CA GLU A 108 4.88 0.22 -19.67
C GLU A 108 5.33 -0.95 -20.55
N TYR A 109 4.69 -2.12 -20.36
CA TYR A 109 4.98 -3.31 -21.15
C TYR A 109 4.03 -3.47 -22.34
N GLY A 110 2.75 -3.14 -22.19
CA GLY A 110 1.74 -3.25 -23.24
C GLY A 110 0.32 -3.10 -22.71
N ALA A 111 -0.65 -3.08 -23.62
CA ALA A 111 -2.07 -3.04 -23.29
C ALA A 111 -2.55 -4.40 -22.72
N VAL A 112 -3.53 -4.32 -21.83
CA VAL A 112 -4.30 -5.47 -21.34
C VAL A 112 -5.31 -5.94 -22.39
#